data_53c170aec62b52795c88d76ec2959b8c
#
_entry.id   53c170aec62b52795c88d76ec2959b8c
#
_cell.length_a   1.000
_cell.length_b   1.000
_cell.length_c   1.000
_cell.angle_alpha   90.00
_cell.angle_beta   90.00
_cell.angle_gamma   90.00
#
_symmetry.space_group_name_H-M   'P 1'
#
loop_
_entity.id
_entity.type
_entity.pdbx_description
1 polymer ?
#
loop_
_entity_poly.entity_id
_entity_poly.type
_entity_poly.pdbx_seq_one_letter_code
_entity_poly.pdbx_strand_id
1 'polypeptide(L)'
;MRARIATTLCAVALALLPSCAPALSAKNPAQKPAPTADVAPKDPAAWRLEIPTPGLKSSLSFPTPSLLMLENGLRLYSLPTQASTLSLSVVIRHDVQILPNDKPGLAALTARMLTEGTTLHPDLKLAEAIEALGTDFAVDTGRDGTTISIEALPADLDTALALLAEVAIKPAFSPKMFDRVRAQWVDNVRESLQDPRSLSSIIGFEALLGKGLGAPVHGYPDALLRYTVQDIVRCHSTVYLPGNASLNVVGDFDPTKLTRLVQKHFGEWRKRAGAPRSILPTLPAATATHVLLLDRPRSPQSAIFVAHTLPARGAPGYADRELLVTAFGGLFTSRLNQNLRESKAYTYGAFGNYLATRHFGALAISTSVETKFTADAVREIVQELSDLALPNTPRPLVSDEVDRARADIVHSLVEHLGHTNRIAAALVQLFVHDLPLDQLAKLAAEIQAIPLDALRRTATEFITPTTLTIAIVGDAASIRPGLKALGYPVEDVQKLGDGESLQTPPM
;
A
#
# COMPACT_ATOMS: atom_id res chain seq x y z
N MET A 1 -29.61 31.05 9.73
CA MET A 1 -28.76 32.25 9.91
C MET A 1 -27.58 32.10 8.95
N ARG A 2 -27.54 32.89 7.89
CA ARG A 2 -26.52 32.83 6.81
C ARG A 2 -25.35 33.72 7.20
N ALA A 3 -24.12 33.19 7.21
CA ALA A 3 -22.89 33.97 7.29
C ALA A 3 -22.13 33.83 5.96
N ARG A 4 -21.98 34.99 5.31
CA ARG A 4 -21.18 35.17 4.08
C ARG A 4 -19.71 35.34 4.48
N ILE A 5 -18.81 34.63 3.82
CA ILE A 5 -17.37 34.90 3.90
C ILE A 5 -16.98 35.64 2.61
N ALA A 6 -16.42 36.85 2.82
CA ALA A 6 -15.97 37.74 1.78
C ALA A 6 -14.54 37.38 1.32
N THR A 7 -14.36 37.34 0.02
CA THR A 7 -13.08 37.16 -0.67
C THR A 7 -12.37 38.52 -0.79
N THR A 8 -11.17 38.67 -0.25
CA THR A 8 -10.33 39.87 -0.43
C THR A 8 -9.27 39.56 -1.47
N LEU A 9 -9.40 40.17 -2.65
CA LEU A 9 -8.36 40.26 -3.69
C LEU A 9 -7.36 41.39 -3.26
N CYS A 10 -6.07 41.04 -3.24
CA CYS A 10 -4.99 42.02 -3.11
C CYS A 10 -4.35 42.22 -4.49
N ALA A 11 -4.59 43.36 -5.10
CA ALA A 11 -3.94 43.85 -6.30
C ALA A 11 -2.62 44.52 -5.94
N VAL A 12 -1.49 44.10 -6.52
CA VAL A 12 -0.20 44.81 -6.42
C VAL A 12 0.00 45.65 -7.68
N ALA A 13 0.08 46.95 -7.47
CA ALA A 13 0.30 47.94 -8.51
C ALA A 13 1.79 48.04 -8.89
N LEU A 14 2.04 48.05 -10.20
CA LEU A 14 3.35 48.25 -10.82
C LEU A 14 3.62 49.77 -10.89
N ALA A 15 4.67 50.26 -10.20
CA ALA A 15 5.12 51.65 -10.29
C ALA A 15 6.32 51.74 -11.26
N LEU A 16 6.13 52.44 -12.36
CA LEU A 16 7.16 52.90 -13.30
C LEU A 16 7.77 54.21 -12.73
N LEU A 17 9.09 54.31 -12.71
CA LEU A 17 9.80 55.58 -12.59
C LEU A 17 10.96 55.66 -13.63
N PRO A 18 11.28 56.86 -14.09
CA PRO A 18 11.96 57.06 -15.34
C PRO A 18 13.49 57.30 -15.24
N SER A 19 14.08 57.10 -16.39
CA SER A 19 15.39 57.45 -16.88
C SER A 19 15.97 58.78 -16.39
N CYS A 20 17.25 58.76 -16.01
CA CYS A 20 18.14 59.94 -16.12
C CYS A 20 19.55 59.49 -16.53
N ALA A 21 19.96 59.82 -17.73
CA ALA A 21 21.36 59.77 -18.18
C ALA A 21 22.04 61.12 -17.90
N PRO A 22 23.34 61.14 -17.76
CA PRO A 22 24.09 62.17 -18.45
C PRO A 22 25.25 61.63 -19.32
N ALA A 23 25.52 62.41 -20.34
CA ALA A 23 26.44 62.13 -21.43
C ALA A 23 27.89 62.64 -21.17
N LEU A 24 28.78 62.07 -21.97
CA LEU A 24 30.00 62.61 -22.54
C LEU A 24 31.27 62.73 -21.70
N SER A 25 32.29 61.95 -22.06
CA SER A 25 33.53 62.59 -22.52
C SER A 25 34.37 61.57 -23.36
N ALA A 26 35.03 62.12 -24.40
CA ALA A 26 35.70 61.41 -25.47
C ALA A 26 37.20 61.17 -25.23
N LYS A 27 37.79 60.24 -26.04
CA LYS A 27 39.11 60.11 -26.61
C LYS A 27 40.18 59.36 -25.79
N ASN A 28 40.57 58.19 -26.28
CA ASN A 28 41.81 58.04 -27.08
C ASN A 28 41.90 56.65 -27.74
N PRO A 29 42.53 56.51 -28.94
CA PRO A 29 42.59 55.27 -29.67
C PRO A 29 43.91 54.57 -29.41
N ALA A 30 43.92 53.34 -28.97
CA ALA A 30 45.11 52.49 -29.08
C ALA A 30 44.72 51.01 -28.97
N GLN A 31 45.23 50.25 -29.92
CA GLN A 31 45.48 48.82 -29.99
C GLN A 31 44.26 47.87 -30.06
N LYS A 32 44.09 47.28 -31.25
CA LYS A 32 43.33 46.06 -31.46
C LYS A 32 44.00 44.91 -30.68
N PRO A 33 43.31 44.26 -29.77
CA PRO A 33 43.68 42.91 -29.32
C PRO A 33 43.25 41.89 -30.39
N ALA A 34 44.03 40.83 -30.47
CA ALA A 34 43.74 39.67 -31.31
C ALA A 34 42.37 39.07 -31.07
N PRO A 35 41.74 38.37 -32.04
CA PRO A 35 40.44 37.77 -31.88
C PRO A 35 40.49 36.70 -30.78
N THR A 36 39.98 37.02 -29.63
CA THR A 36 39.63 36.01 -28.63
C THR A 36 38.53 35.12 -29.24
N ALA A 37 38.77 33.83 -29.23
CA ALA A 37 37.79 32.83 -29.64
C ALA A 37 36.41 33.18 -28.99
N ASP A 38 35.41 33.30 -29.83
CA ASP A 38 34.00 33.49 -29.44
C ASP A 38 33.57 32.29 -28.57
N VAL A 39 33.73 32.41 -27.26
CA VAL A 39 33.07 31.53 -26.33
C VAL A 39 31.59 31.97 -26.34
N ALA A 40 30.76 31.25 -27.07
CA ALA A 40 29.33 31.46 -27.04
C ALA A 40 28.87 31.58 -25.57
N PRO A 41 28.03 32.57 -25.23
CA PRO A 41 27.56 32.73 -23.87
C PRO A 41 26.91 31.40 -23.43
N LYS A 42 27.46 30.78 -22.38
CA LYS A 42 26.87 29.59 -21.77
C LYS A 42 25.42 29.93 -21.42
N ASP A 43 24.50 29.18 -21.97
CA ASP A 43 23.08 29.29 -21.58
C ASP A 43 23.00 29.20 -20.05
N PRO A 44 22.53 30.26 -19.35
CA PRO A 44 22.41 30.25 -17.89
C PRO A 44 21.47 29.16 -17.37
N ALA A 45 20.69 28.52 -18.24
CA ALA A 45 19.80 27.41 -17.93
C ALA A 45 20.38 26.04 -18.33
N ALA A 46 21.59 25.96 -18.90
CA ALA A 46 22.21 24.71 -19.37
C ALA A 46 22.28 23.63 -18.26
N TRP A 47 22.45 24.03 -17.00
CA TRP A 47 22.43 23.12 -15.84
C TRP A 47 21.11 22.35 -15.68
N ARG A 48 20.01 22.84 -16.24
CA ARG A 48 18.70 22.14 -16.21
C ARG A 48 18.66 20.95 -17.15
N LEU A 49 19.55 20.89 -18.11
CA LEU A 49 19.70 19.78 -19.06
C LEU A 49 20.70 18.74 -18.54
N GLU A 50 21.48 19.08 -17.52
CA GLU A 50 22.41 18.15 -16.90
C GLU A 50 21.67 17.31 -15.84
N ILE A 51 21.52 16.03 -16.10
CA ILE A 51 21.01 15.08 -15.11
C ILE A 51 22.03 15.02 -13.97
N PRO A 52 21.63 15.32 -12.71
CA PRO A 52 22.56 15.23 -11.59
C PRO A 52 23.19 13.84 -11.52
N THR A 53 24.51 13.80 -11.42
CA THR A 53 25.22 12.53 -11.22
C THR A 53 24.80 11.98 -9.86
N PRO A 54 24.41 10.71 -9.76
CA PRO A 54 24.11 10.10 -8.48
C PRO A 54 25.29 10.27 -7.53
N GLY A 55 25.02 10.74 -6.30
CA GLY A 55 26.06 10.87 -5.28
C GLY A 55 26.75 9.53 -4.99
N LEU A 56 27.88 9.58 -4.32
CA LEU A 56 28.60 8.38 -3.88
C LEU A 56 27.61 7.46 -3.11
N LYS A 57 27.66 6.16 -3.42
CA LYS A 57 26.91 5.15 -2.66
C LYS A 57 27.38 5.19 -1.21
N SER A 58 26.63 5.89 -0.34
CA SER A 58 26.87 5.81 1.09
C SER A 58 26.56 4.41 1.58
N SER A 59 27.35 3.87 2.50
CA SER A 59 27.02 2.63 3.19
C SER A 59 25.73 2.85 3.97
N LEU A 60 24.65 2.18 3.59
CA LEU A 60 23.38 2.24 4.30
C LEU A 60 23.51 1.44 5.58
N SER A 61 23.32 2.11 6.70
CA SER A 61 23.23 1.46 8.01
C SER A 61 21.78 1.51 8.47
N PHE A 62 21.17 0.35 8.62
CA PHE A 62 19.84 0.21 9.18
C PHE A 62 19.97 -0.20 10.64
N PRO A 63 19.39 0.56 11.58
CA PRO A 63 19.42 0.18 12.98
C PRO A 63 18.61 -1.10 13.19
N THR A 64 19.18 -2.02 13.97
CA THR A 64 18.52 -3.28 14.32
C THR A 64 17.66 -3.06 15.56
N PRO A 65 16.34 -3.34 15.53
CA PRO A 65 15.48 -3.21 16.69
C PRO A 65 15.81 -4.28 17.74
N SER A 66 15.48 -3.99 18.99
CA SER A 66 15.46 -4.98 20.08
C SER A 66 14.15 -5.75 20.08
N LEU A 67 14.19 -7.03 20.43
CA LEU A 67 13.03 -7.89 20.61
C LEU A 67 13.03 -8.44 22.03
N LEU A 68 11.96 -8.18 22.78
CA LEU A 68 11.67 -8.77 24.07
C LEU A 68 10.33 -9.52 24.02
N MET A 69 10.29 -10.74 24.52
CA MET A 69 9.05 -11.49 24.68
C MET A 69 8.60 -11.47 26.13
N LEU A 70 7.40 -10.97 26.41
CA LEU A 70 6.79 -10.99 27.72
C LEU A 70 6.35 -12.41 28.09
N GLU A 71 6.17 -12.67 29.41
CA GLU A 71 5.70 -13.98 29.90
C GLU A 71 4.34 -14.40 29.34
N ASN A 72 3.46 -13.42 29.00
CA ASN A 72 2.19 -13.68 28.36
C ASN A 72 2.28 -13.96 26.85
N GLY A 73 3.48 -13.87 26.26
CA GLY A 73 3.75 -14.14 24.84
C GLY A 73 3.67 -12.93 23.93
N LEU A 74 3.35 -11.72 24.44
CA LEU A 74 3.43 -10.48 23.66
C LEU A 74 4.89 -10.21 23.27
N ARG A 75 5.12 -9.87 22.01
CA ARG A 75 6.44 -9.49 21.49
C ARG A 75 6.57 -7.97 21.49
N LEU A 76 7.56 -7.43 22.18
CA LEU A 76 7.92 -6.02 22.14
C LEU A 76 9.09 -5.82 21.16
N TYR A 77 8.84 -5.16 20.05
CA TYR A 77 9.85 -4.62 19.17
C TYR A 77 10.11 -3.17 19.54
N SER A 78 11.34 -2.80 19.80
CA SER A 78 11.66 -1.42 20.17
C SER A 78 12.93 -0.93 19.49
N LEU A 79 12.88 0.33 19.05
CA LEU A 79 14.01 1.00 18.43
C LEU A 79 14.12 2.43 18.97
N PRO A 80 15.07 2.67 19.90
CA PRO A 80 15.33 4.02 20.39
C PRO A 80 15.96 4.87 19.29
N THR A 81 15.45 6.10 19.12
CA THR A 81 15.96 7.12 18.19
C THR A 81 15.95 8.47 18.88
N GLN A 82 16.58 9.48 18.28
CA GLN A 82 16.56 10.87 18.78
C GLN A 82 15.39 11.70 18.18
N ALA A 83 14.29 11.06 17.87
CA ALA A 83 13.13 11.75 17.31
C ALA A 83 12.34 12.50 18.39
N SER A 84 11.72 13.61 18.01
CA SER A 84 10.88 14.41 18.91
C SER A 84 9.54 13.76 19.25
N THR A 85 9.14 12.74 18.50
CA THR A 85 7.88 12.00 18.69
C THR A 85 8.13 10.51 18.82
N LEU A 86 7.24 9.84 19.53
CA LEU A 86 7.14 8.40 19.61
C LEU A 86 6.10 7.90 18.63
N SER A 87 6.38 6.78 17.97
CA SER A 87 5.36 5.99 17.27
C SER A 87 5.18 4.66 17.99
N LEU A 88 3.96 4.41 18.44
CA LEU A 88 3.56 3.18 19.13
C LEU A 88 2.50 2.45 18.32
N SER A 89 2.63 1.13 18.19
CA SER A 89 1.57 0.34 17.55
C SER A 89 1.43 -1.03 18.18
N VAL A 90 0.18 -1.46 18.37
CA VAL A 90 -0.17 -2.86 18.61
C VAL A 90 -0.60 -3.48 17.28
N VAL A 91 0.00 -4.59 16.93
CA VAL A 91 -0.34 -5.35 15.74
C VAL A 91 -0.95 -6.68 16.14
N ILE A 92 -2.11 -6.96 15.62
CA ILE A 92 -2.78 -8.24 15.82
C ILE A 92 -2.69 -8.99 14.49
N ARG A 93 -2.02 -10.12 14.48
CA ARG A 93 -1.89 -10.93 13.28
C ARG A 93 -3.22 -11.61 12.96
N HIS A 94 -3.65 -11.47 11.71
CA HIS A 94 -4.74 -12.27 11.19
C HIS A 94 -4.13 -13.54 10.58
N ASP A 95 -4.29 -14.63 11.26
CA ASP A 95 -4.08 -15.90 10.60
C ASP A 95 -5.39 -16.29 9.92
N VAL A 96 -5.37 -16.63 8.65
CA VAL A 96 -6.51 -17.22 7.91
C VAL A 96 -7.14 -18.36 8.72
N GLN A 97 -6.38 -18.88 9.63
CA GLN A 97 -6.69 -19.93 10.57
C GLN A 97 -7.62 -19.50 11.71
N ILE A 98 -7.66 -18.21 12.04
CA ILE A 98 -8.38 -17.71 13.22
C ILE A 98 -9.69 -17.03 12.81
N LEU A 99 -9.70 -16.42 11.63
CA LEU A 99 -10.89 -15.80 11.06
C LEU A 99 -11.55 -16.78 10.10
N PRO A 100 -12.81 -17.14 10.31
CA PRO A 100 -13.54 -17.98 9.37
C PRO A 100 -13.55 -17.32 7.99
N ASN A 101 -13.11 -18.06 6.95
CA ASN A 101 -13.12 -17.59 5.56
C ASN A 101 -14.52 -17.23 5.04
N ASP A 102 -15.55 -17.65 5.76
CA ASP A 102 -16.98 -17.36 5.48
C ASP A 102 -17.49 -16.06 6.08
N LYS A 103 -16.61 -15.28 6.77
CA LYS A 103 -16.98 -14.01 7.41
C LYS A 103 -16.16 -12.82 6.89
N PRO A 104 -16.27 -12.48 5.60
CA PRO A 104 -15.53 -11.35 5.02
C PRO A 104 -15.91 -10.03 5.69
N GLY A 105 -14.92 -9.22 6.04
CA GLY A 105 -15.12 -7.92 6.68
C GLY A 105 -15.30 -7.95 8.20
N LEU A 106 -15.43 -9.12 8.84
CA LEU A 106 -15.63 -9.21 10.29
C LEU A 106 -14.44 -8.63 11.07
N ALA A 107 -13.20 -8.90 10.62
CA ALA A 107 -12.01 -8.35 11.24
C ALA A 107 -11.96 -6.82 11.13
N ALA A 108 -12.25 -6.28 9.94
CA ALA A 108 -12.26 -4.84 9.70
C ALA A 108 -13.35 -4.14 10.52
N LEU A 109 -14.55 -4.70 10.58
CA LEU A 109 -15.63 -4.15 11.42
C LEU A 109 -15.28 -4.23 12.91
N THR A 110 -14.64 -5.33 13.37
CA THR A 110 -14.15 -5.45 14.75
C THR A 110 -13.13 -4.38 15.06
N ALA A 111 -12.17 -4.16 14.16
CA ALA A 111 -11.13 -3.14 14.29
C ALA A 111 -11.72 -1.73 14.41
N ARG A 112 -12.71 -1.39 13.57
CA ARG A 112 -13.41 -0.10 13.64
C ARG A 112 -14.13 0.13 14.97
N MET A 113 -14.57 -0.92 15.62
CA MET A 113 -15.25 -0.82 16.93
C MET A 113 -14.30 -0.57 18.11
N LEU A 114 -12.99 -0.76 17.94
CA LEU A 114 -12.01 -0.64 19.04
C LEU A 114 -11.93 0.79 19.60
N THR A 115 -12.07 1.79 18.73
CA THR A 115 -11.96 3.21 19.10
C THR A 115 -13.29 3.86 19.47
N GLU A 116 -14.36 3.09 19.55
CA GLU A 116 -15.70 3.58 19.89
C GLU A 116 -16.01 3.59 21.39
N GLY A 117 -14.97 3.48 22.20
CA GLY A 117 -15.02 3.45 23.65
C GLY A 117 -14.52 2.16 24.25
N THR A 118 -14.03 2.27 25.46
CA THR A 118 -13.48 1.16 26.24
C THR A 118 -14.24 1.02 27.56
N THR A 119 -13.89 0.00 28.34
CA THR A 119 -14.52 -0.21 29.66
C THR A 119 -14.13 0.87 30.67
N LEU A 120 -12.99 1.54 30.51
CA LEU A 120 -12.53 2.63 31.39
C LEU A 120 -12.91 4.01 30.84
N HIS A 121 -12.87 4.16 29.51
CA HIS A 121 -13.27 5.38 28.82
C HIS A 121 -14.44 5.08 27.87
N PRO A 122 -15.69 4.98 28.40
CA PRO A 122 -16.84 4.68 27.57
C PRO A 122 -17.20 5.83 26.63
N ASP A 123 -17.65 5.47 25.41
CA ASP A 123 -18.16 6.39 24.39
C ASP A 123 -17.14 7.52 24.08
N LEU A 124 -17.57 8.78 24.12
CA LEU A 124 -16.76 9.96 23.79
C LEU A 124 -15.57 10.21 24.75
N LYS A 125 -15.59 9.63 25.96
CA LYS A 125 -14.48 9.81 26.89
C LYS A 125 -13.16 9.27 26.37
N LEU A 126 -13.19 8.25 25.54
CA LEU A 126 -11.97 7.75 24.88
C LEU A 126 -11.42 8.80 23.91
N ALA A 127 -12.28 9.40 23.09
CA ALA A 127 -11.86 10.45 22.16
C ALA A 127 -11.29 11.67 22.93
N GLU A 128 -11.95 12.11 24.01
CA GLU A 128 -11.44 13.18 24.88
C GLU A 128 -10.05 12.88 25.46
N ALA A 129 -9.82 11.61 25.88
CA ALA A 129 -8.53 11.20 26.43
C ALA A 129 -7.42 11.16 25.36
N ILE A 130 -7.76 10.81 24.13
CA ILE A 130 -6.84 10.80 22.98
C ILE A 130 -6.52 12.25 22.55
N GLU A 131 -7.55 13.08 22.40
CA GLU A 131 -7.39 14.51 22.06
C GLU A 131 -6.54 15.28 23.08
N ALA A 132 -6.61 14.89 24.36
CA ALA A 132 -5.77 15.48 25.41
C ALA A 132 -4.26 15.23 25.17
N LEU A 133 -3.89 14.20 24.42
CA LEU A 133 -2.51 13.96 23.96
C LEU A 133 -2.14 14.71 22.68
N GLY A 134 -3.08 15.44 22.08
CA GLY A 134 -2.87 16.14 20.81
C GLY A 134 -2.67 15.19 19.61
N THR A 135 -3.28 14.02 19.64
CA THR A 135 -3.11 12.96 18.64
C THR A 135 -4.40 12.20 18.37
N ASP A 136 -4.34 11.24 17.43
CA ASP A 136 -5.44 10.34 17.11
C ASP A 136 -4.95 8.88 17.06
N PHE A 137 -5.87 7.93 17.20
CA PHE A 137 -5.60 6.54 16.85
C PHE A 137 -5.82 6.32 15.34
N ALA A 138 -4.82 5.71 14.70
CA ALA A 138 -5.00 5.10 13.40
C ALA A 138 -5.24 3.59 13.57
N VAL A 139 -6.34 3.08 13.00
CA VAL A 139 -6.64 1.64 12.96
C VAL A 139 -6.74 1.22 11.52
N ASP A 140 -5.81 0.38 11.11
CA ASP A 140 -5.75 -0.18 9.77
C ASP A 140 -5.87 -1.71 9.79
N THR A 141 -6.63 -2.26 8.86
CA THR A 141 -6.84 -3.71 8.75
C THR A 141 -6.50 -4.17 7.35
N GLY A 142 -5.43 -4.94 7.27
CA GLY A 142 -4.97 -5.61 6.04
C GLY A 142 -5.35 -7.09 6.03
N ARG A 143 -4.84 -7.80 5.02
CA ARG A 143 -5.04 -9.26 4.88
C ARG A 143 -4.33 -10.04 5.98
N ASP A 144 -3.18 -9.57 6.44
CA ASP A 144 -2.31 -10.28 7.38
C ASP A 144 -2.47 -9.82 8.84
N GLY A 145 -3.17 -8.72 9.10
CA GLY A 145 -3.33 -8.22 10.46
C GLY A 145 -4.08 -6.91 10.57
N THR A 146 -4.37 -6.55 11.83
CA THR A 146 -4.85 -5.22 12.23
C THR A 146 -3.73 -4.51 12.99
N THR A 147 -3.46 -3.28 12.61
CA THR A 147 -2.54 -2.37 13.31
C THR A 147 -3.35 -1.26 13.99
N ILE A 148 -3.11 -1.07 15.27
CA ILE A 148 -3.64 0.05 16.06
C ILE A 148 -2.42 0.89 16.43
N SER A 149 -2.35 2.13 15.95
CA SER A 149 -1.19 3.00 16.17
C SER A 149 -1.58 4.34 16.74
N ILE A 150 -0.66 4.93 17.50
CA ILE A 150 -0.75 6.28 18.07
C ILE A 150 0.63 6.92 18.01
N GLU A 151 0.67 8.21 17.75
CA GLU A 151 1.86 9.04 17.94
C GLU A 151 1.75 9.81 19.26
N ALA A 152 2.87 10.01 19.96
CA ALA A 152 2.89 10.71 21.24
C ALA A 152 4.22 11.45 21.45
N LEU A 153 4.25 12.39 22.40
CA LEU A 153 5.49 12.95 22.87
C LEU A 153 6.20 11.98 23.85
N PRO A 154 7.54 12.01 23.98
CA PRO A 154 8.27 11.19 24.93
C PRO A 154 7.79 11.34 26.40
N ALA A 155 7.29 12.53 26.77
CA ALA A 155 6.71 12.77 28.10
C ALA A 155 5.44 11.96 28.36
N ASP A 156 4.66 11.67 27.31
CA ASP A 156 3.34 11.05 27.39
C ASP A 156 3.38 9.53 27.16
N LEU A 157 4.57 8.92 27.13
CA LEU A 157 4.76 7.48 26.87
C LEU A 157 3.89 6.58 27.76
N ASP A 158 3.77 6.87 29.06
CA ASP A 158 2.96 6.05 29.99
C ASP A 158 1.47 6.13 29.63
N THR A 159 0.96 7.32 29.37
CA THR A 159 -0.45 7.56 29.00
C THR A 159 -0.77 6.93 27.63
N ALA A 160 0.10 7.11 26.65
CA ALA A 160 -0.08 6.53 25.30
C ALA A 160 -0.10 5.00 25.34
N LEU A 161 0.81 4.37 26.12
CA LEU A 161 0.81 2.91 26.34
C LEU A 161 -0.45 2.44 27.06
N ALA A 162 -0.93 3.20 28.06
CA ALA A 162 -2.16 2.87 28.78
C ALA A 162 -3.37 2.86 27.86
N LEU A 163 -3.55 3.93 27.06
CA LEU A 163 -4.66 4.04 26.11
C LEU A 163 -4.58 2.98 25.01
N LEU A 164 -3.39 2.73 24.48
CA LEU A 164 -3.18 1.72 23.45
C LEU A 164 -3.49 0.30 23.97
N ALA A 165 -3.08 -0.02 25.20
CA ALA A 165 -3.41 -1.27 25.87
C ALA A 165 -4.92 -1.39 26.10
N GLU A 166 -5.56 -0.32 26.53
CA GLU A 166 -6.99 -0.29 26.80
C GLU A 166 -7.83 -0.54 25.54
N VAL A 167 -7.52 0.15 24.45
CA VAL A 167 -8.17 -0.03 23.14
C VAL A 167 -7.96 -1.45 22.60
N ALA A 168 -6.77 -2.01 22.73
CA ALA A 168 -6.47 -3.35 22.23
C ALA A 168 -7.08 -4.48 23.08
N ILE A 169 -7.21 -4.28 24.41
CA ILE A 169 -7.53 -5.36 25.36
C ILE A 169 -8.96 -5.25 25.91
N LYS A 170 -9.46 -4.03 26.13
CA LYS A 170 -10.69 -3.78 26.89
C LYS A 170 -11.71 -2.88 26.13
N PRO A 171 -11.95 -3.08 24.83
CA PRO A 171 -12.99 -2.32 24.12
C PRO A 171 -14.37 -2.61 24.72
N ALA A 172 -15.26 -1.62 24.74
CA ALA A 172 -16.59 -1.75 25.35
C ALA A 172 -17.60 -2.47 24.44
N PHE A 173 -17.45 -2.36 23.12
CA PHE A 173 -18.38 -2.92 22.13
C PHE A 173 -19.84 -2.61 22.41
N SER A 174 -20.15 -1.33 22.68
CA SER A 174 -21.51 -0.87 22.95
C SER A 174 -22.45 -1.21 21.78
N PRO A 175 -23.64 -1.83 22.03
CA PRO A 175 -24.61 -2.14 20.97
C PRO A 175 -25.03 -0.89 20.17
N LYS A 176 -25.22 0.23 20.84
CA LYS A 176 -25.59 1.51 20.20
C LYS A 176 -24.51 1.97 19.23
N MET A 177 -23.23 1.91 19.64
CA MET A 177 -22.12 2.30 18.78
C MET A 177 -21.94 1.31 17.63
N PHE A 178 -22.14 0.03 17.89
CA PHE A 178 -22.08 -1.01 16.86
C PHE A 178 -23.07 -0.75 15.72
N ASP A 179 -24.33 -0.47 16.02
CA ASP A 179 -25.33 -0.21 14.97
C ASP A 179 -24.97 1.00 14.11
N ARG A 180 -24.46 2.08 14.74
CA ARG A 180 -23.98 3.27 14.04
C ARG A 180 -22.77 2.96 13.14
N VAL A 181 -21.74 2.32 13.71
CA VAL A 181 -20.50 2.01 12.99
C VAL A 181 -20.76 1.02 11.85
N ARG A 182 -21.58 -0.02 12.10
CA ARG A 182 -21.96 -0.99 11.06
C ARG A 182 -22.66 -0.31 9.89
N ALA A 183 -23.65 0.56 10.18
CA ALA A 183 -24.36 1.30 9.13
C ALA A 183 -23.41 2.16 8.30
N GLN A 184 -22.56 2.95 8.96
CA GLN A 184 -21.57 3.78 8.28
C GLN A 184 -20.58 2.92 7.47
N TRP A 185 -20.13 1.79 8.01
CA TRP A 185 -19.19 0.91 7.32
C TRP A 185 -19.80 0.27 6.08
N VAL A 186 -21.06 -0.16 6.16
CA VAL A 186 -21.83 -0.65 5.01
C VAL A 186 -21.92 0.40 3.92
N ASP A 187 -22.20 1.65 4.28
CA ASP A 187 -22.28 2.74 3.30
C ASP A 187 -20.91 3.03 2.65
N ASN A 188 -19.83 3.03 3.43
CA ASN A 188 -18.46 3.19 2.89
C ASN A 188 -18.10 2.05 1.91
N VAL A 189 -18.47 0.80 2.25
CA VAL A 189 -18.24 -0.34 1.35
C VAL A 189 -19.09 -0.22 0.08
N ARG A 190 -20.36 0.18 0.20
CA ARG A 190 -21.21 0.44 -0.97
C ARG A 190 -20.63 1.53 -1.88
N GLU A 191 -20.12 2.61 -1.29
CA GLU A 191 -19.43 3.67 -2.04
C GLU A 191 -18.21 3.12 -2.78
N SER A 192 -17.37 2.33 -2.12
CA SER A 192 -16.20 1.72 -2.76
C SER A 192 -16.56 0.79 -3.92
N LEU A 193 -17.72 0.13 -3.86
CA LEU A 193 -18.25 -0.70 -4.94
C LEU A 193 -18.82 0.11 -6.13
N GLN A 194 -18.93 1.45 -6.02
CA GLN A 194 -19.24 2.31 -7.17
C GLN A 194 -17.98 2.60 -8.01
N ASP A 195 -16.78 2.45 -7.46
CA ASP A 195 -15.54 2.64 -8.20
C ASP A 195 -15.20 1.42 -9.06
N PRO A 196 -15.09 1.57 -10.40
CA PRO A 196 -14.78 0.47 -11.30
C PRO A 196 -13.42 -0.21 -11.02
N ARG A 197 -12.44 0.53 -10.49
CA ARG A 197 -11.12 -0.03 -10.14
C ARG A 197 -11.22 -0.95 -8.94
N SER A 198 -11.94 -0.51 -7.91
CA SER A 198 -12.22 -1.35 -6.73
C SER A 198 -12.93 -2.63 -7.13
N LEU A 199 -13.98 -2.52 -7.97
CA LEU A 199 -14.72 -3.68 -8.48
C LEU A 199 -13.82 -4.63 -9.27
N SER A 200 -13.02 -4.13 -10.21
CA SER A 200 -12.14 -4.99 -11.02
C SER A 200 -11.11 -5.72 -10.16
N SER A 201 -10.56 -5.06 -9.13
CA SER A 201 -9.62 -5.71 -8.21
C SER A 201 -10.28 -6.78 -7.33
N ILE A 202 -11.49 -6.52 -6.81
CA ILE A 202 -12.26 -7.50 -6.02
C ILE A 202 -12.54 -8.75 -6.87
N ILE A 203 -13.11 -8.57 -8.08
CA ILE A 203 -13.40 -9.66 -9.01
C ILE A 203 -12.13 -10.46 -9.33
N GLY A 204 -11.05 -9.76 -9.64
CA GLY A 204 -9.78 -10.38 -9.99
C GLY A 204 -9.17 -11.17 -8.84
N PHE A 205 -9.17 -10.63 -7.61
CA PHE A 205 -8.66 -11.36 -6.45
C PHE A 205 -9.54 -12.55 -6.05
N GLU A 206 -10.87 -12.44 -6.13
CA GLU A 206 -11.74 -13.58 -5.88
C GLU A 206 -11.52 -14.73 -6.86
N ALA A 207 -11.34 -14.41 -8.13
CA ALA A 207 -11.05 -15.40 -9.15
C ALA A 207 -9.67 -16.04 -8.99
N LEU A 208 -8.65 -15.22 -8.66
CA LEU A 208 -7.28 -15.68 -8.48
C LEU A 208 -7.09 -16.55 -7.23
N LEU A 209 -7.70 -16.15 -6.10
CA LEU A 209 -7.42 -16.69 -4.78
C LEU A 209 -8.58 -17.51 -4.19
N GLY A 210 -9.71 -17.53 -4.88
CA GLY A 210 -10.95 -18.11 -4.36
C GLY A 210 -11.68 -17.20 -3.36
N LYS A 211 -12.95 -17.50 -3.10
CA LYS A 211 -13.85 -16.67 -2.29
C LYS A 211 -13.38 -16.36 -0.87
N GLY A 212 -12.59 -17.26 -0.27
CA GLY A 212 -12.04 -17.02 1.08
C GLY A 212 -10.90 -16.02 1.09
N LEU A 213 -9.77 -16.37 0.48
CA LEU A 213 -8.56 -15.52 0.45
C LEU A 213 -8.71 -14.31 -0.46
N GLY A 214 -9.50 -14.44 -1.53
CA GLY A 214 -9.75 -13.36 -2.49
C GLY A 214 -10.75 -12.33 -2.01
N ALA A 215 -11.59 -12.66 -1.00
CA ALA A 215 -12.59 -11.75 -0.48
C ALA A 215 -12.00 -10.38 -0.08
N PRO A 216 -12.74 -9.27 -0.27
CA PRO A 216 -12.28 -7.97 0.16
C PRO A 216 -12.14 -7.90 1.69
N VAL A 217 -11.06 -7.29 2.16
CA VAL A 217 -10.77 -7.13 3.60
C VAL A 217 -11.91 -6.41 4.33
N HIS A 218 -12.52 -5.44 3.65
CA HIS A 218 -13.61 -4.63 4.20
C HIS A 218 -14.98 -5.33 4.16
N GLY A 219 -15.05 -6.51 3.53
CA GLY A 219 -16.25 -7.31 3.43
C GLY A 219 -17.21 -6.88 2.33
N TYR A 220 -18.39 -7.49 2.36
CA TYR A 220 -19.52 -7.16 1.48
C TYR A 220 -20.66 -6.58 2.29
N PRO A 221 -21.48 -5.65 1.74
CA PRO A 221 -22.61 -5.03 2.45
C PRO A 221 -23.53 -6.06 3.09
N ASP A 222 -23.93 -7.09 2.34
CA ASP A 222 -24.82 -8.14 2.83
C ASP A 222 -24.23 -8.98 3.97
N ALA A 223 -22.91 -9.26 3.92
CA ALA A 223 -22.23 -9.96 4.99
C ALA A 223 -22.17 -9.09 6.25
N LEU A 224 -21.83 -7.81 6.10
CA LEU A 224 -21.73 -6.84 7.19
C LEU A 224 -23.06 -6.63 7.90
N LEU A 225 -24.18 -6.59 7.15
CA LEU A 225 -25.53 -6.44 7.70
C LEU A 225 -25.97 -7.64 8.56
N ARG A 226 -25.40 -8.83 8.34
CA ARG A 226 -25.70 -10.03 9.12
C ARG A 226 -24.93 -10.13 10.43
N TYR A 227 -23.83 -9.36 10.61
CA TYR A 227 -23.04 -9.42 11.83
C TYR A 227 -23.74 -8.78 13.02
N THR A 228 -23.47 -9.33 14.17
CA THR A 228 -23.99 -8.91 15.47
C THR A 228 -22.85 -8.46 16.39
N VAL A 229 -23.18 -7.79 17.48
CA VAL A 229 -22.20 -7.45 18.55
C VAL A 229 -21.50 -8.71 19.06
N GLN A 230 -22.22 -9.84 19.16
CA GLN A 230 -21.67 -11.11 19.62
C GLN A 230 -20.60 -11.66 18.65
N ASP A 231 -20.74 -11.42 17.32
CA ASP A 231 -19.70 -11.77 16.35
C ASP A 231 -18.45 -10.95 16.58
N ILE A 232 -18.59 -9.63 16.85
CA ILE A 232 -17.48 -8.73 17.14
C ILE A 232 -16.77 -9.16 18.44
N VAL A 233 -17.50 -9.40 19.52
CA VAL A 233 -16.96 -9.86 20.81
C VAL A 233 -16.23 -11.19 20.64
N ARG A 234 -16.80 -12.12 19.89
CA ARG A 234 -16.18 -13.42 19.60
C ARG A 234 -14.91 -13.26 18.76
N CYS A 235 -14.94 -12.46 17.71
CA CYS A 235 -13.79 -12.15 16.88
C CYS A 235 -12.66 -11.57 17.75
N HIS A 236 -12.92 -10.51 18.51
CA HIS A 236 -11.96 -9.91 19.41
C HIS A 236 -11.37 -10.94 20.41
N SER A 237 -12.22 -11.67 21.15
CA SER A 237 -11.75 -12.63 22.16
C SER A 237 -10.96 -13.82 21.59
N THR A 238 -11.06 -14.08 20.29
CA THR A 238 -10.35 -15.17 19.61
C THR A 238 -9.05 -14.70 18.95
N VAL A 239 -9.04 -13.49 18.41
CA VAL A 239 -7.93 -12.97 17.58
C VAL A 239 -6.98 -12.08 18.40
N TYR A 240 -7.52 -11.25 19.31
CA TYR A 240 -6.75 -10.26 20.08
C TYR A 240 -6.13 -10.92 21.32
N LEU A 241 -5.10 -11.71 21.07
CA LEU A 241 -4.37 -12.46 22.10
C LEU A 241 -2.90 -12.05 22.11
N PRO A 242 -2.25 -11.99 23.29
CA PRO A 242 -0.86 -11.51 23.37
C PRO A 242 0.12 -12.37 22.59
N GLY A 243 -0.07 -13.69 22.52
CA GLY A 243 0.76 -14.59 21.71
C GLY A 243 0.59 -14.39 20.18
N ASN A 244 -0.48 -13.70 19.77
CA ASN A 244 -0.79 -13.35 18.37
C ASN A 244 -0.55 -11.86 18.09
N ALA A 245 0.12 -11.15 19.03
CA ALA A 245 0.30 -9.71 18.97
C ALA A 245 1.75 -9.29 19.11
N SER A 246 2.07 -8.13 18.57
CA SER A 246 3.29 -7.38 18.90
C SER A 246 2.94 -5.96 19.32
N LEU A 247 3.77 -5.41 20.18
CA LEU A 247 3.86 -3.99 20.47
C LEU A 247 5.15 -3.47 19.83
N ASN A 248 5.04 -2.42 19.03
CA ASN A 248 6.18 -1.79 18.37
C ASN A 248 6.31 -0.37 18.90
N VAL A 249 7.52 0.03 19.32
CA VAL A 249 7.80 1.37 19.87
C VAL A 249 9.07 1.92 19.22
N VAL A 250 8.94 3.10 18.61
CA VAL A 250 10.04 3.81 17.94
C VAL A 250 10.05 5.26 18.42
N GLY A 251 11.22 5.79 18.74
CA GLY A 251 11.41 7.19 19.12
C GLY A 251 12.33 7.36 20.33
N ASP A 252 12.23 8.49 21.04
CA ASP A 252 13.08 8.80 22.19
C ASP A 252 12.47 8.25 23.50
N PHE A 253 13.06 7.18 24.01
CA PHE A 253 12.66 6.55 25.28
C PHE A 253 13.82 5.84 25.95
N ASP A 254 13.75 5.69 27.28
CA ASP A 254 14.61 4.82 28.05
C ASP A 254 14.13 3.36 27.96
N PRO A 255 14.95 2.40 27.48
CA PRO A 255 14.54 1.01 27.30
C PRO A 255 14.10 0.31 28.60
N THR A 256 14.70 0.66 29.74
CA THR A 256 14.35 0.08 31.03
C THR A 256 12.99 0.59 31.51
N LYS A 257 12.76 1.91 31.35
CA LYS A 257 11.46 2.52 31.64
C LYS A 257 10.38 1.94 30.74
N LEU A 258 10.65 1.82 29.43
CA LEU A 258 9.72 1.22 28.48
C LEU A 258 9.31 -0.19 28.89
N THR A 259 10.27 -1.07 29.20
CA THR A 259 9.99 -2.45 29.61
C THR A 259 9.08 -2.51 30.85
N ARG A 260 9.32 -1.66 31.86
CA ARG A 260 8.46 -1.59 33.06
C ARG A 260 7.04 -1.14 32.73
N LEU A 261 6.89 -0.12 31.87
CA LEU A 261 5.59 0.39 31.45
C LEU A 261 4.83 -0.63 30.63
N VAL A 262 5.51 -1.33 29.72
CA VAL A 262 4.89 -2.40 28.93
C VAL A 262 4.42 -3.54 29.83
N GLN A 263 5.22 -3.96 30.81
CA GLN A 263 4.79 -4.95 31.78
C GLN A 263 3.61 -4.49 32.63
N LYS A 264 3.55 -3.20 33.02
CA LYS A 264 2.44 -2.60 33.77
C LYS A 264 1.12 -2.63 32.97
N HIS A 265 1.13 -2.25 31.69
CA HIS A 265 -0.10 -2.08 30.90
C HIS A 265 -0.53 -3.32 30.12
N PHE A 266 0.43 -4.15 29.68
CA PHE A 266 0.17 -5.31 28.85
C PHE A 266 0.44 -6.65 29.55
N GLY A 267 1.07 -6.67 30.72
CA GLY A 267 1.46 -7.91 31.41
C GLY A 267 0.29 -8.81 31.79
N GLU A 268 -0.85 -8.22 32.16
CA GLU A 268 -2.07 -8.94 32.51
C GLU A 268 -2.94 -9.35 31.30
N TRP A 269 -2.53 -9.03 30.09
CA TRP A 269 -3.24 -9.49 28.89
C TRP A 269 -3.26 -11.02 28.83
N ARG A 270 -4.46 -11.59 28.98
CA ARG A 270 -4.62 -13.01 29.23
C ARG A 270 -4.26 -13.87 28.03
N LYS A 271 -3.45 -14.89 28.24
CA LYS A 271 -3.24 -16.00 27.30
C LYS A 271 -4.52 -16.82 27.17
N ARG A 272 -4.79 -17.31 25.99
CA ARG A 272 -5.76 -18.38 25.77
C ARG A 272 -5.00 -19.63 25.32
N ALA A 273 -5.29 -20.78 25.94
CA ALA A 273 -4.71 -22.04 25.51
C ALA A 273 -5.33 -22.49 24.19
N GLY A 274 -4.47 -22.86 23.22
CA GLY A 274 -4.87 -23.51 21.98
C GLY A 274 -5.49 -22.58 20.96
N ALA A 275 -4.68 -21.80 20.22
CA ALA A 275 -5.14 -21.25 18.95
C ALA A 275 -5.48 -22.43 18.00
N PRO A 276 -6.66 -22.45 17.38
CA PRO A 276 -6.96 -23.47 16.38
C PRO A 276 -5.93 -23.40 15.25
N ARG A 277 -5.31 -24.53 14.92
CA ARG A 277 -4.52 -24.65 13.67
C ARG A 277 -5.50 -24.76 12.54
N SER A 278 -5.50 -23.83 11.62
CA SER A 278 -6.29 -23.91 10.41
C SER A 278 -5.47 -24.51 9.26
N ILE A 279 -6.18 -25.08 8.33
CA ILE A 279 -5.64 -25.55 7.07
C ILE A 279 -5.73 -24.38 6.09
N LEU A 280 -4.60 -23.97 5.53
CA LEU A 280 -4.60 -22.99 4.45
C LEU A 280 -5.42 -23.52 3.29
N PRO A 281 -6.37 -22.76 2.75
CA PRO A 281 -7.07 -23.18 1.56
C PRO A 281 -6.08 -23.32 0.40
N THR A 282 -6.26 -24.36 -0.41
CA THR A 282 -5.51 -24.53 -1.64
C THR A 282 -5.92 -23.41 -2.60
N LEU A 283 -4.95 -22.70 -3.17
CA LEU A 283 -5.23 -21.68 -4.18
C LEU A 283 -5.80 -22.36 -5.45
N PRO A 284 -6.77 -21.75 -6.13
CA PRO A 284 -7.22 -22.21 -7.43
C PRO A 284 -6.03 -22.28 -8.40
N ALA A 285 -5.91 -23.37 -9.14
CA ALA A 285 -4.90 -23.48 -10.18
C ALA A 285 -5.43 -22.81 -11.46
N ALA A 286 -4.83 -21.69 -11.86
CA ALA A 286 -5.11 -21.11 -13.16
C ALA A 286 -4.53 -22.01 -14.25
N THR A 287 -5.38 -22.56 -15.12
CA THR A 287 -4.98 -23.43 -16.23
C THR A 287 -4.81 -22.69 -17.55
N ALA A 288 -5.43 -21.51 -17.69
CA ALA A 288 -5.36 -20.66 -18.87
C ALA A 288 -5.69 -19.20 -18.51
N THR A 289 -5.21 -18.26 -19.31
CA THR A 289 -5.64 -16.87 -19.22
C THR A 289 -7.12 -16.73 -19.57
N HIS A 290 -7.88 -16.05 -18.72
CA HIS A 290 -9.30 -15.82 -18.88
C HIS A 290 -9.67 -14.38 -18.51
N VAL A 291 -10.77 -13.89 -19.07
CA VAL A 291 -11.30 -12.54 -18.86
C VAL A 291 -12.63 -12.61 -18.15
N LEU A 292 -12.73 -11.92 -17.03
CA LEU A 292 -13.95 -11.69 -16.26
C LEU A 292 -14.46 -10.29 -16.59
N LEU A 293 -15.67 -10.20 -17.12
CA LEU A 293 -16.25 -8.95 -17.59
C LEU A 293 -17.48 -8.60 -16.77
N LEU A 294 -17.41 -7.47 -16.05
CA LEU A 294 -18.55 -6.85 -15.42
C LEU A 294 -19.07 -5.71 -16.31
N ASP A 295 -20.33 -5.82 -16.72
CA ASP A 295 -20.95 -4.81 -17.56
C ASP A 295 -21.28 -3.54 -16.78
N ARG A 296 -20.78 -2.41 -17.29
CA ARG A 296 -21.15 -1.05 -16.88
C ARG A 296 -21.53 -0.26 -18.11
N PRO A 297 -22.80 -0.30 -18.52
CA PRO A 297 -23.26 0.27 -19.80
C PRO A 297 -22.88 1.75 -19.96
N ARG A 298 -22.45 2.12 -21.13
CA ARG A 298 -22.08 3.49 -21.50
C ARG A 298 -20.92 4.09 -20.69
N SER A 299 -20.15 3.27 -19.98
CA SER A 299 -18.96 3.76 -19.29
C SER A 299 -17.93 4.30 -20.32
N PRO A 300 -17.44 5.54 -20.17
CA PRO A 300 -16.44 6.11 -21.08
C PRO A 300 -15.07 5.47 -20.91
N GLN A 301 -14.83 4.80 -19.80
CA GLN A 301 -13.58 4.12 -19.47
C GLN A 301 -13.84 2.69 -19.00
N SER A 302 -12.87 1.84 -19.22
CA SER A 302 -12.78 0.50 -18.62
C SER A 302 -11.71 0.47 -17.56
N ALA A 303 -12.04 -0.05 -16.36
CA ALA A 303 -11.05 -0.44 -15.37
C ALA A 303 -10.57 -1.85 -15.69
N ILE A 304 -9.27 -2.04 -15.76
CA ILE A 304 -8.60 -3.31 -16.07
C ILE A 304 -7.76 -3.69 -14.86
N PHE A 305 -7.95 -4.90 -14.37
CA PHE A 305 -7.12 -5.53 -13.35
C PHE A 305 -6.59 -6.84 -13.92
N VAL A 306 -5.26 -7.03 -13.89
CA VAL A 306 -4.60 -8.27 -14.32
C VAL A 306 -3.81 -8.81 -13.14
N ALA A 307 -4.01 -10.08 -12.81
CA ALA A 307 -3.33 -10.69 -11.69
C ALA A 307 -2.73 -12.06 -12.05
N HIS A 308 -1.64 -12.38 -11.36
CA HIS A 308 -0.94 -13.66 -11.44
C HIS A 308 -0.42 -14.04 -10.06
N THR A 309 -0.45 -15.33 -9.70
CA THR A 309 0.05 -15.79 -8.41
C THR A 309 1.58 -15.72 -8.36
N LEU A 310 2.09 -15.27 -7.24
CA LEU A 310 3.50 -15.26 -6.89
C LEU A 310 3.70 -15.90 -5.52
N PRO A 311 4.93 -16.31 -5.15
CA PRO A 311 5.21 -16.81 -3.81
C PRO A 311 4.91 -15.78 -2.71
N ALA A 312 4.60 -16.27 -1.50
CA ALA A 312 4.37 -15.46 -0.31
C ALA A 312 5.62 -14.66 0.12
N ARG A 313 5.44 -13.67 1.02
CA ARG A 313 6.50 -12.79 1.52
C ARG A 313 7.69 -13.54 2.14
N GLY A 314 7.42 -14.63 2.86
CA GLY A 314 8.46 -15.44 3.52
C GLY A 314 9.18 -16.43 2.60
N ALA A 315 8.78 -16.57 1.34
CA ALA A 315 9.43 -17.49 0.39
C ALA A 315 10.79 -16.93 -0.07
N PRO A 316 11.80 -17.81 -0.28
CA PRO A 316 13.11 -17.42 -0.81
C PRO A 316 12.99 -16.61 -2.12
N GLY A 317 13.94 -15.70 -2.38
CA GLY A 317 13.95 -14.86 -3.58
C GLY A 317 12.92 -13.73 -3.57
N TYR A 318 12.48 -13.27 -2.40
CA TYR A 318 11.58 -12.13 -2.29
C TYR A 318 12.18 -10.88 -2.94
N ALA A 319 13.46 -10.59 -2.66
CA ALA A 319 14.15 -9.40 -3.20
C ALA A 319 14.16 -9.38 -4.74
N ASP A 320 14.37 -10.55 -5.37
CA ASP A 320 14.35 -10.66 -6.83
C ASP A 320 12.97 -10.33 -7.41
N ARG A 321 11.90 -10.87 -6.80
CA ARG A 321 10.52 -10.62 -7.25
C ARG A 321 10.10 -9.18 -7.00
N GLU A 322 10.47 -8.60 -5.88
CA GLU A 322 10.21 -7.19 -5.55
C GLU A 322 10.87 -6.27 -6.58
N LEU A 323 12.16 -6.47 -6.85
CA LEU A 323 12.89 -5.68 -7.83
C LEU A 323 12.34 -5.87 -9.26
N LEU A 324 11.98 -7.10 -9.63
CA LEU A 324 11.39 -7.42 -10.92
C LEU A 324 10.06 -6.69 -11.15
N VAL A 325 9.14 -6.79 -10.17
CA VAL A 325 7.82 -6.17 -10.27
C VAL A 325 7.92 -4.65 -10.23
N THR A 326 8.84 -4.10 -9.43
CA THR A 326 9.10 -2.65 -9.40
C THR A 326 9.61 -2.15 -10.75
N ALA A 327 10.55 -2.84 -11.38
CA ALA A 327 11.05 -2.49 -12.72
C ALA A 327 9.94 -2.59 -13.79
N PHE A 328 9.09 -3.60 -13.68
CA PHE A 328 7.99 -3.83 -14.62
C PHE A 328 6.89 -2.76 -14.53
N GLY A 329 6.38 -2.48 -13.32
CA GLY A 329 5.18 -1.68 -13.14
C GLY A 329 5.14 -0.79 -11.90
N GLY A 330 6.14 -0.87 -10.99
CA GLY A 330 6.12 -0.15 -9.71
C GLY A 330 6.44 1.34 -9.83
N LEU A 331 7.05 1.78 -10.91
CA LEU A 331 7.50 3.15 -11.10
C LEU A 331 6.65 3.92 -12.13
N PHE A 332 6.61 5.24 -11.98
CA PHE A 332 6.05 6.10 -13.02
C PHE A 332 6.81 5.95 -14.37
N THR A 333 8.10 5.69 -14.32
CA THR A 333 8.97 5.41 -15.47
C THR A 333 9.15 3.92 -15.75
N SER A 334 8.30 3.07 -15.18
CA SER A 334 8.32 1.62 -15.42
C SER A 334 7.97 1.27 -16.86
N ARG A 335 8.35 0.05 -17.26
CA ARG A 335 8.08 -0.51 -18.58
C ARG A 335 6.60 -0.39 -18.97
N LEU A 336 5.71 -0.73 -18.05
CA LEU A 336 4.27 -0.70 -18.28
C LEU A 336 3.75 0.72 -18.56
N ASN A 337 4.20 1.73 -17.80
CA ASN A 337 3.82 3.12 -18.02
C ASN A 337 4.44 3.70 -19.29
N GLN A 338 5.70 3.36 -19.60
CA GLN A 338 6.35 3.79 -20.84
C GLN A 338 5.58 3.29 -22.08
N ASN A 339 5.01 2.10 -22.03
CA ASN A 339 4.17 1.58 -23.10
C ASN A 339 2.78 2.24 -23.08
N LEU A 340 1.98 1.96 -22.06
CA LEU A 340 0.55 2.28 -22.07
C LEU A 340 0.25 3.78 -21.98
N ARG A 341 1.09 4.53 -21.23
CA ARG A 341 0.90 5.95 -21.02
C ARG A 341 1.67 6.79 -22.03
N GLU A 342 3.02 6.66 -22.09
CA GLU A 342 3.86 7.55 -22.89
C GLU A 342 3.78 7.22 -24.39
N SER A 343 3.88 5.95 -24.76
CA SER A 343 3.91 5.56 -26.18
C SER A 343 2.54 5.45 -26.82
N LYS A 344 1.56 4.91 -26.09
CA LYS A 344 0.21 4.61 -26.61
C LYS A 344 -0.85 5.63 -26.21
N ALA A 345 -0.61 6.40 -25.14
CA ALA A 345 -1.57 7.36 -24.59
C ALA A 345 -2.96 6.75 -24.27
N TYR A 346 -3.01 5.48 -23.85
CA TYR A 346 -4.25 4.79 -23.50
C TYR A 346 -4.75 5.12 -22.11
N THR A 347 -3.85 5.51 -21.21
CA THR A 347 -4.11 5.74 -19.79
C THR A 347 -3.32 6.90 -19.22
N TYR A 348 -3.76 7.42 -18.09
CA TYR A 348 -2.99 8.34 -17.25
C TYR A 348 -1.96 7.61 -16.36
N GLY A 349 -2.09 6.29 -16.19
CA GLY A 349 -1.14 5.47 -15.45
C GLY A 349 -1.57 4.00 -15.40
N ALA A 350 -0.57 3.13 -15.47
CA ALA A 350 -0.71 1.69 -15.28
C ALA A 350 0.35 1.24 -14.28
N PHE A 351 -0.07 0.57 -13.22
CA PHE A 351 0.81 0.19 -12.12
C PHE A 351 0.73 -1.31 -11.86
N GLY A 352 1.89 -1.92 -11.66
CA GLY A 352 2.05 -3.30 -11.24
C GLY A 352 2.70 -3.36 -9.87
N ASN A 353 2.09 -4.09 -8.94
CA ASN A 353 2.57 -4.23 -7.57
C ASN A 353 2.72 -5.71 -7.19
N TYR A 354 3.72 -6.00 -6.35
CA TYR A 354 3.84 -7.30 -5.71
C TYR A 354 3.09 -7.28 -4.39
N LEU A 355 1.89 -7.85 -4.36
CA LEU A 355 1.17 -8.10 -3.12
C LEU A 355 1.78 -9.36 -2.49
N ALA A 356 2.67 -9.18 -1.54
CA ALA A 356 3.34 -10.27 -0.84
C ALA A 356 2.77 -10.40 0.58
N THR A 357 1.79 -11.28 0.74
CA THR A 357 1.17 -11.58 2.04
C THR A 357 1.88 -12.73 2.74
N ARG A 358 1.44 -13.05 3.95
CA ARG A 358 1.98 -14.14 4.74
C ARG A 358 1.77 -15.52 4.06
N HIS A 359 0.67 -15.69 3.35
CA HIS A 359 0.22 -16.99 2.85
C HIS A 359 0.26 -17.12 1.33
N PHE A 360 0.25 -16.03 0.60
CA PHE A 360 0.33 -15.99 -0.84
C PHE A 360 1.01 -14.71 -1.32
N GLY A 361 1.41 -14.71 -2.56
CA GLY A 361 1.79 -13.50 -3.29
C GLY A 361 1.00 -13.38 -4.58
N ALA A 362 0.93 -12.16 -5.10
CA ALA A 362 0.36 -11.90 -6.41
C ALA A 362 1.05 -10.71 -7.09
N LEU A 363 1.32 -10.82 -8.37
CA LEU A 363 1.48 -9.67 -9.24
C LEU A 363 0.07 -9.12 -9.50
N ALA A 364 -0.15 -7.87 -9.18
CA ALA A 364 -1.42 -7.17 -9.38
C ALA A 364 -1.17 -5.92 -10.24
N ILE A 365 -1.74 -5.89 -11.44
CA ILE A 365 -1.64 -4.77 -12.38
C ILE A 365 -2.99 -4.08 -12.44
N SER A 366 -3.02 -2.76 -12.34
CA SER A 366 -4.23 -1.97 -12.42
C SER A 366 -4.06 -0.77 -13.35
N THR A 367 -5.07 -0.51 -14.17
CA THR A 367 -5.15 0.68 -15.03
C THR A 367 -6.60 1.01 -15.38
N SER A 368 -6.84 2.24 -15.83
CA SER A 368 -8.10 2.65 -16.48
C SER A 368 -7.78 3.26 -17.82
N VAL A 369 -8.51 2.83 -18.85
CA VAL A 369 -8.30 3.26 -20.23
C VAL A 369 -9.63 3.74 -20.85
N GLU A 370 -9.58 4.57 -21.89
CA GLU A 370 -10.79 4.82 -22.68
C GLU A 370 -11.37 3.51 -23.23
N THR A 371 -12.69 3.36 -23.19
CA THR A 371 -13.40 2.12 -23.58
C THR A 371 -12.95 1.56 -24.93
N LYS A 372 -12.69 2.42 -25.92
CA LYS A 372 -12.22 1.99 -27.26
C LYS A 372 -10.85 1.30 -27.27
N PHE A 373 -9.99 1.57 -26.27
CA PHE A 373 -8.65 1.01 -26.17
C PHE A 373 -8.55 -0.22 -25.23
N THR A 374 -9.67 -0.70 -24.68
CA THR A 374 -9.67 -1.77 -23.69
C THR A 374 -8.96 -3.04 -24.17
N ALA A 375 -9.33 -3.54 -25.36
CA ALA A 375 -8.71 -4.75 -25.91
C ALA A 375 -7.23 -4.53 -26.26
N ASP A 376 -6.88 -3.36 -26.79
CA ASP A 376 -5.50 -3.00 -27.10
C ASP A 376 -4.65 -2.92 -25.85
N ALA A 377 -5.15 -2.31 -24.77
CA ALA A 377 -4.45 -2.24 -23.50
C ALA A 377 -4.22 -3.63 -22.88
N VAL A 378 -5.22 -4.51 -22.92
CA VAL A 378 -5.06 -5.91 -22.48
C VAL A 378 -3.97 -6.60 -23.29
N ARG A 379 -3.97 -6.45 -24.62
CA ARG A 379 -2.93 -7.02 -25.51
C ARG A 379 -1.54 -6.53 -25.14
N GLU A 380 -1.39 -5.21 -24.94
CA GLU A 380 -0.10 -4.61 -24.57
C GLU A 380 0.38 -5.12 -23.18
N ILE A 381 -0.50 -5.21 -22.19
CA ILE A 381 -0.13 -5.74 -20.86
C ILE A 381 0.37 -7.19 -20.97
N VAL A 382 -0.35 -8.04 -21.69
CA VAL A 382 0.05 -9.44 -21.89
C VAL A 382 1.34 -9.53 -22.70
N GLN A 383 1.52 -8.66 -23.70
CA GLN A 383 2.76 -8.62 -24.48
C GLN A 383 3.96 -8.20 -23.60
N GLU A 384 3.81 -7.17 -22.75
CA GLU A 384 4.88 -6.75 -21.83
C GLU A 384 5.25 -7.85 -20.84
N LEU A 385 4.27 -8.60 -20.30
CA LEU A 385 4.53 -9.75 -19.46
C LEU A 385 5.24 -10.88 -20.24
N SER A 386 4.89 -11.08 -21.50
CA SER A 386 5.53 -12.07 -22.37
C SER A 386 6.98 -11.67 -22.69
N ASP A 387 7.22 -10.40 -23.00
CA ASP A 387 8.55 -9.87 -23.26
C ASP A 387 9.45 -9.91 -22.01
N LEU A 388 8.85 -9.86 -20.83
CA LEU A 388 9.56 -10.00 -19.57
C LEU A 388 9.96 -11.45 -19.27
N ALA A 389 9.05 -12.40 -19.52
CA ALA A 389 9.14 -13.79 -19.07
C ALA A 389 9.79 -14.74 -20.06
N LEU A 390 9.58 -14.54 -21.38
CA LEU A 390 10.01 -15.48 -22.40
C LEU A 390 11.42 -15.20 -22.89
N PRO A 391 12.20 -16.23 -23.23
CA PRO A 391 13.52 -16.04 -23.84
C PRO A 391 13.39 -15.51 -25.28
N ASN A 392 14.39 -14.77 -25.73
CA ASN A 392 14.50 -14.27 -27.12
C ASN A 392 13.35 -13.36 -27.56
N THR A 393 12.80 -12.58 -26.64
CA THR A 393 11.77 -11.57 -26.92
C THR A 393 12.38 -10.32 -27.57
N PRO A 394 11.60 -9.54 -28.34
CA PRO A 394 12.08 -8.31 -28.93
C PRO A 394 12.44 -7.23 -27.90
N ARG A 395 11.87 -7.28 -26.69
CA ARG A 395 12.07 -6.29 -25.64
C ARG A 395 12.39 -6.94 -24.27
N PRO A 396 13.56 -7.60 -24.15
CA PRO A 396 13.96 -8.19 -22.87
C PRO A 396 14.17 -7.12 -21.80
N LEU A 397 14.14 -7.54 -20.54
CA LEU A 397 14.47 -6.66 -19.40
C LEU A 397 15.90 -6.11 -19.57
N VAL A 398 16.11 -4.80 -19.42
CA VAL A 398 17.40 -4.13 -19.60
C VAL A 398 17.92 -3.53 -18.28
N SER A 399 19.25 -3.29 -18.23
CA SER A 399 19.92 -2.80 -17.01
C SER A 399 19.32 -1.49 -16.51
N ASP A 400 19.02 -0.56 -17.42
CA ASP A 400 18.51 0.75 -17.09
C ASP A 400 17.15 0.72 -16.36
N GLU A 401 16.25 -0.21 -16.73
CA GLU A 401 14.98 -0.44 -16.02
C GLU A 401 15.23 -0.97 -14.60
N VAL A 402 16.15 -1.90 -14.47
CA VAL A 402 16.52 -2.51 -13.19
C VAL A 402 17.23 -1.51 -12.28
N ASP A 403 18.11 -0.70 -12.82
CA ASP A 403 18.90 0.28 -12.05
C ASP A 403 18.00 1.39 -11.50
N ARG A 404 16.99 1.84 -12.27
CA ARG A 404 15.96 2.77 -11.77
C ARG A 404 15.13 2.14 -10.63
N ALA A 405 14.67 0.92 -10.81
CA ALA A 405 13.89 0.23 -9.79
C ALA A 405 14.72 -0.03 -8.51
N ARG A 406 15.98 -0.43 -8.67
CA ARG A 406 16.91 -0.62 -7.56
C ARG A 406 17.14 0.69 -6.79
N ALA A 407 17.37 1.78 -7.50
CA ALA A 407 17.55 3.09 -6.88
C ALA A 407 16.30 3.50 -6.09
N ASP A 408 15.11 3.33 -6.66
CA ASP A 408 13.84 3.68 -6.02
C ASP A 408 13.62 2.89 -4.73
N ILE A 409 13.75 1.55 -4.77
CA ILE A 409 13.58 0.70 -3.58
C ILE A 409 14.57 1.11 -2.49
N VAL A 410 15.84 1.29 -2.83
CA VAL A 410 16.87 1.68 -1.87
C VAL A 410 16.61 3.06 -1.29
N HIS A 411 16.23 4.04 -2.12
CA HIS A 411 15.84 5.37 -1.66
C HIS A 411 14.62 5.34 -0.72
N SER A 412 13.60 4.58 -1.06
CA SER A 412 12.41 4.41 -0.22
C SER A 412 12.76 3.82 1.16
N LEU A 413 13.66 2.83 1.20
CA LEU A 413 14.15 2.27 2.47
C LEU A 413 14.88 3.31 3.32
N VAL A 414 15.69 4.18 2.71
CA VAL A 414 16.38 5.27 3.42
C VAL A 414 15.40 6.32 3.93
N GLU A 415 14.46 6.73 3.09
CA GLU A 415 13.43 7.71 3.47
C GLU A 415 12.61 7.23 4.68
N HIS A 416 12.34 5.93 4.74
CA HIS A 416 11.64 5.33 5.88
C HIS A 416 12.37 5.57 7.21
N LEU A 417 13.70 5.66 7.23
CA LEU A 417 14.48 5.92 8.44
C LEU A 417 14.32 7.36 8.98
N GLY A 418 13.83 8.28 8.16
CA GLY A 418 13.58 9.68 8.56
C GLY A 418 12.32 9.88 9.39
N HIS A 419 11.43 8.87 9.51
CA HIS A 419 10.12 9.00 10.14
C HIS A 419 9.84 7.85 11.10
N THR A 420 9.53 8.15 12.36
CA THR A 420 9.27 7.13 13.40
C THR A 420 8.12 6.19 13.03
N ASN A 421 7.05 6.70 12.45
CA ASN A 421 5.90 5.90 12.01
C ASN A 421 6.25 4.95 10.85
N ARG A 422 7.12 5.35 9.91
CA ARG A 422 7.59 4.47 8.82
C ARG A 422 8.52 3.38 9.34
N ILE A 423 9.38 3.70 10.32
CA ILE A 423 10.18 2.68 11.01
C ILE A 423 9.25 1.71 11.77
N ALA A 424 8.26 2.23 12.50
CA ALA A 424 7.28 1.40 13.18
C ALA A 424 6.54 0.46 12.22
N ALA A 425 6.13 0.96 11.03
CA ALA A 425 5.54 0.12 10.00
C ALA A 425 6.49 -0.98 9.49
N ALA A 426 7.80 -0.72 9.43
CA ALA A 426 8.78 -1.75 9.12
C ALA A 426 8.87 -2.82 10.23
N LEU A 427 8.80 -2.43 11.51
CA LEU A 427 8.73 -3.39 12.64
C LEU A 427 7.46 -4.25 12.57
N VAL A 428 6.33 -3.68 12.14
CA VAL A 428 5.10 -4.43 11.85
C VAL A 428 5.38 -5.56 10.87
N GLN A 429 6.10 -5.29 9.78
CA GLN A 429 6.43 -6.32 8.77
C GLN A 429 7.31 -7.42 9.34
N LEU A 430 8.27 -7.10 10.24
CA LEU A 430 9.10 -8.11 10.90
C LEU A 430 8.22 -9.09 11.69
N PHE A 431 7.27 -8.58 12.45
CA PHE A 431 6.35 -9.41 13.23
C PHE A 431 5.38 -10.19 12.33
N VAL A 432 4.70 -9.52 11.41
CA VAL A 432 3.64 -10.13 10.60
C VAL A 432 4.18 -11.30 9.78
N HIS A 433 5.38 -11.17 9.22
CA HIS A 433 5.96 -12.17 8.32
C HIS A 433 7.03 -13.05 8.98
N ASP A 434 7.21 -12.97 10.31
CA ASP A 434 8.26 -13.69 11.07
C ASP A 434 9.67 -13.48 10.47
N LEU A 435 9.99 -12.23 10.09
CA LEU A 435 11.27 -11.88 9.47
C LEU A 435 12.36 -11.64 10.54
N PRO A 436 13.64 -11.84 10.19
CA PRO A 436 14.75 -11.54 11.10
C PRO A 436 14.87 -10.05 11.40
N LEU A 437 15.41 -9.68 12.55
CA LEU A 437 15.52 -8.28 13.00
C LEU A 437 16.37 -7.40 12.08
N ASP A 438 17.32 -7.97 11.36
CA ASP A 438 18.20 -7.31 10.41
C ASP A 438 17.65 -7.32 8.96
N GLN A 439 16.36 -7.66 8.77
CA GLN A 439 15.76 -7.83 7.45
C GLN A 439 15.87 -6.60 6.55
N LEU A 440 15.76 -5.38 7.10
CA LEU A 440 15.87 -4.15 6.29
C LEU A 440 17.27 -3.99 5.70
N ALA A 441 18.30 -4.23 6.52
CA ALA A 441 19.69 -4.17 6.06
C ALA A 441 19.98 -5.26 5.02
N LYS A 442 19.48 -6.48 5.26
CA LYS A 442 19.61 -7.60 4.32
C LYS A 442 18.91 -7.31 2.99
N LEU A 443 17.66 -6.85 3.04
CA LEU A 443 16.90 -6.54 1.83
C LEU A 443 17.59 -5.48 0.96
N ALA A 444 18.11 -4.41 1.58
CA ALA A 444 18.83 -3.38 0.86
C ALA A 444 20.11 -3.94 0.17
N ALA A 445 20.86 -4.78 0.89
CA ALA A 445 22.05 -5.42 0.35
C ALA A 445 21.73 -6.41 -0.77
N GLU A 446 20.70 -7.25 -0.59
CA GLU A 446 20.21 -8.19 -1.60
C GLU A 446 19.81 -7.44 -2.87
N ILE A 447 18.93 -6.43 -2.77
CA ILE A 447 18.46 -5.61 -3.91
C ILE A 447 19.64 -4.99 -4.67
N GLN A 448 20.66 -4.50 -3.96
CA GLN A 448 21.85 -3.93 -4.60
C GLN A 448 22.71 -4.97 -5.35
N ALA A 449 22.73 -6.19 -4.88
CA ALA A 449 23.58 -7.26 -5.40
C ALA A 449 22.95 -8.07 -6.56
N ILE A 450 21.64 -7.99 -6.78
CA ILE A 450 20.95 -8.80 -7.79
C ILE A 450 21.41 -8.43 -9.20
N PRO A 451 22.03 -9.36 -9.98
CA PRO A 451 22.41 -9.07 -11.35
C PRO A 451 21.22 -9.22 -12.31
N LEU A 452 21.29 -8.52 -13.45
CA LEU A 452 20.24 -8.53 -14.48
C LEU A 452 19.81 -9.95 -14.91
N ASP A 453 20.79 -10.84 -15.11
CA ASP A 453 20.50 -12.21 -15.56
C ASP A 453 19.78 -13.05 -14.49
N ALA A 454 19.96 -12.74 -13.21
CA ALA A 454 19.14 -13.35 -12.15
C ALA A 454 17.69 -12.93 -12.27
N LEU A 455 17.43 -11.65 -12.49
CA LEU A 455 16.05 -11.13 -12.68
C LEU A 455 15.38 -11.69 -13.92
N ARG A 456 16.12 -11.89 -15.01
CA ARG A 456 15.58 -12.55 -16.20
C ARG A 456 15.17 -13.99 -15.91
N ARG A 457 15.97 -14.72 -15.13
CA ARG A 457 15.59 -16.08 -14.67
C ARG A 457 14.37 -16.04 -13.77
N THR A 458 14.31 -15.11 -12.81
CA THR A 458 13.14 -14.90 -11.94
C THR A 458 11.89 -14.61 -12.76
N ALA A 459 11.99 -13.76 -13.79
CA ALA A 459 10.87 -13.48 -14.68
C ALA A 459 10.38 -14.75 -15.40
N THR A 460 11.30 -15.54 -15.97
CA THR A 460 10.96 -16.80 -16.66
C THR A 460 10.37 -17.85 -15.70
N GLU A 461 10.82 -17.89 -14.45
CA GLU A 461 10.35 -18.84 -13.44
C GLU A 461 8.95 -18.50 -12.92
N PHE A 462 8.69 -17.22 -12.64
CA PHE A 462 7.51 -16.81 -11.89
C PHE A 462 6.43 -16.10 -12.71
N ILE A 463 6.71 -15.59 -13.90
CA ILE A 463 5.72 -14.93 -14.74
C ILE A 463 5.25 -15.88 -15.85
N THR A 464 4.00 -16.28 -15.80
CA THR A 464 3.38 -17.16 -16.79
C THR A 464 2.26 -16.43 -17.52
N PRO A 465 2.54 -15.81 -18.68
CA PRO A 465 1.56 -14.98 -19.40
C PRO A 465 0.32 -15.74 -19.90
N THR A 466 0.38 -17.07 -19.89
CA THR A 466 -0.70 -17.95 -20.33
C THR A 466 -1.69 -18.34 -19.23
N THR A 467 -1.48 -17.89 -18.00
CA THR A 467 -2.34 -18.23 -16.83
C THR A 467 -2.76 -17.00 -16.03
N LEU A 468 -3.05 -15.90 -16.72
CA LEU A 468 -3.45 -14.65 -16.11
C LEU A 468 -4.95 -14.62 -15.78
N THR A 469 -5.30 -14.04 -14.66
CA THR A 469 -6.67 -13.62 -14.34
C THR A 469 -6.84 -12.15 -14.72
N ILE A 470 -7.76 -11.87 -15.66
CA ILE A 470 -8.03 -10.52 -16.16
C ILE A 470 -9.47 -10.16 -15.77
N ALA A 471 -9.65 -9.14 -14.93
CA ALA A 471 -10.96 -8.63 -14.57
C ALA A 471 -11.16 -7.21 -15.16
N ILE A 472 -12.29 -7.02 -15.82
CA ILE A 472 -12.60 -5.77 -16.53
C ILE A 472 -13.99 -5.29 -16.10
N VAL A 473 -14.09 -4.01 -15.76
CA VAL A 473 -15.34 -3.30 -15.53
C VAL A 473 -15.48 -2.21 -16.57
N GLY A 474 -16.50 -2.29 -17.45
CA GLY A 474 -16.68 -1.35 -18.53
C GLY A 474 -17.91 -1.66 -19.39
N ASP A 475 -18.14 -0.90 -20.46
CA ASP A 475 -19.25 -1.10 -21.39
C ASP A 475 -19.07 -2.39 -22.21
N ALA A 476 -19.69 -3.47 -21.75
CA ALA A 476 -19.54 -4.81 -22.34
C ALA A 476 -19.96 -4.85 -23.81
N ALA A 477 -20.97 -4.08 -24.19
CA ALA A 477 -21.41 -4.04 -25.59
C ALA A 477 -20.31 -3.53 -26.53
N SER A 478 -19.57 -2.52 -26.09
CA SER A 478 -18.49 -1.91 -26.88
C SER A 478 -17.19 -2.73 -26.87
N ILE A 479 -16.82 -3.35 -25.71
CA ILE A 479 -15.49 -3.95 -25.54
C ILE A 479 -15.42 -5.43 -25.84
N ARG A 480 -16.51 -6.19 -25.70
CA ARG A 480 -16.57 -7.65 -25.88
C ARG A 480 -16.06 -8.14 -27.23
N PRO A 481 -16.40 -7.53 -28.38
CA PRO A 481 -15.89 -7.99 -29.67
C PRO A 481 -14.36 -7.97 -29.74
N GLY A 482 -13.73 -6.90 -29.24
CA GLY A 482 -12.28 -6.76 -29.20
C GLY A 482 -11.62 -7.76 -28.24
N LEU A 483 -12.22 -8.02 -27.06
CA LEU A 483 -11.71 -9.01 -26.10
C LEU A 483 -11.78 -10.43 -26.66
N LYS A 484 -12.89 -10.79 -27.33
CA LYS A 484 -13.00 -12.10 -28.01
C LYS A 484 -11.96 -12.28 -29.12
N ALA A 485 -11.61 -11.23 -29.83
CA ALA A 485 -10.59 -11.25 -30.87
C ALA A 485 -9.18 -11.52 -30.34
N LEU A 486 -8.94 -11.32 -29.01
CA LEU A 486 -7.69 -11.70 -28.35
C LEU A 486 -7.56 -13.23 -28.15
N GLY A 487 -8.64 -13.98 -28.33
CA GLY A 487 -8.64 -15.45 -28.20
C GLY A 487 -8.79 -15.97 -26.75
N TYR A 488 -9.07 -15.10 -25.77
CA TYR A 488 -9.30 -15.52 -24.38
C TYR A 488 -10.79 -15.83 -24.14
N PRO A 489 -11.09 -16.81 -23.27
CA PRO A 489 -12.44 -17.01 -22.73
C PRO A 489 -12.89 -15.71 -22.02
N VAL A 490 -14.11 -15.25 -22.34
CA VAL A 490 -14.72 -14.05 -21.70
C VAL A 490 -15.97 -14.50 -20.97
N GLU A 491 -15.94 -14.38 -19.63
CA GLU A 491 -17.01 -14.76 -18.72
C GLU A 491 -17.70 -13.53 -18.14
N ASP A 492 -19.03 -13.54 -18.08
CA ASP A 492 -19.79 -12.45 -17.48
C ASP A 492 -19.88 -12.60 -15.97
N VAL A 493 -19.51 -11.53 -15.25
CA VAL A 493 -19.67 -11.44 -13.80
C VAL A 493 -21.02 -10.78 -13.49
N GLN A 494 -21.90 -11.47 -12.78
CA GLN A 494 -23.21 -10.96 -12.39
C GLN A 494 -23.35 -10.70 -10.89
N LYS A 495 -22.47 -11.29 -10.08
CA LYS A 495 -22.54 -11.22 -8.60
C LYS A 495 -21.14 -11.15 -8.01
N LEU A 496 -21.03 -10.45 -6.87
CA LEU A 496 -19.87 -10.51 -5.99
C LEU A 496 -20.19 -11.40 -4.79
N GLY A 497 -19.22 -12.25 -4.40
CA GLY A 497 -19.42 -13.15 -3.26
C GLY A 497 -20.59 -14.14 -3.49
N ASP A 498 -21.25 -14.51 -2.39
CA ASP A 498 -22.38 -15.49 -2.41
C ASP A 498 -23.76 -14.85 -2.58
N GLY A 499 -23.89 -13.52 -2.64
CA GLY A 499 -25.21 -12.89 -2.51
C GLY A 499 -25.49 -11.60 -3.24
N GLU A 500 -24.50 -10.73 -3.47
CA GLU A 500 -24.80 -9.45 -4.08
C GLU A 500 -24.92 -9.52 -5.60
N SER A 501 -26.16 -9.32 -6.07
CA SER A 501 -26.40 -8.91 -7.46
C SER A 501 -25.83 -7.50 -7.65
N LEU A 502 -24.86 -7.36 -8.54
CA LEU A 502 -24.36 -6.07 -9.00
C LEU A 502 -25.47 -5.41 -9.85
N GLN A 503 -26.47 -4.85 -9.19
CA GLN A 503 -27.37 -3.94 -9.86
C GLN A 503 -26.61 -2.64 -10.09
N THR A 504 -26.25 -2.38 -11.34
CA THR A 504 -25.89 -1.01 -11.75
C THR A 504 -27.06 -0.11 -11.41
N PRO A 505 -26.87 0.94 -10.58
CA PRO A 505 -27.95 1.90 -10.35
C PRO A 505 -28.36 2.50 -11.70
N PRO A 506 -29.67 2.71 -11.95
CA PRO A 506 -30.10 3.46 -13.13
C PRO A 506 -29.46 4.85 -13.05
N MET A 507 -28.83 5.29 -14.15
CA MET A 507 -28.33 6.66 -14.27
C MET A 507 -29.49 7.63 -14.35
#